data_e4e1c3f5c8d758e750a824ce7d1f7bb5
#
_entry.id   e4e1c3f5c8d758e750a824ce7d1f7bb5
#
_cell.length_a   1.000
_cell.length_b   1.000
_cell.length_c   1.000
_cell.angle_alpha   90.00
_cell.angle_beta   90.00
_cell.angle_gamma   90.00
#
_symmetry.space_group_name_H-M   'P 1'
#
loop_
_entity.id
_entity.type
_entity.pdbx_description
1 polymer ?
#
loop_
_entity_poly.entity_id
_entity_poly.type
_entity_poly.pdbx_seq_one_letter_code
_entity_poly.pdbx_strand_id
1 'polypeptide(L)'
;MPEALEKWDCNLVQQLLPAVYDIILRIEEQFMTEMYQKGVDKAQANRMKLVQDGMVHMARIAVYASAHTNGVAAIHTEILKDSVLKDWYQVYPERFQNKTNGITQRRWLALCNPELSGLLTELLGSDDWKIHLDDLKQLERYA
;
A
#
# COMPACT_ATOMS: atom_id res chain seq x y z
N MET A 1 -6.44 8.42 -2.68
CA MET A 1 -6.71 8.80 -1.28
C MET A 1 -5.58 9.69 -0.79
N PRO A 2 -5.74 11.02 -0.86
CA PRO A 2 -4.68 11.98 -0.50
C PRO A 2 -4.23 11.87 0.97
N GLU A 3 -5.16 11.48 1.86
CA GLU A 3 -4.92 11.33 3.30
C GLU A 3 -3.87 10.24 3.62
N ALA A 4 -3.79 9.21 2.78
CA ALA A 4 -2.78 8.15 2.93
C ALA A 4 -1.36 8.59 2.53
N LEU A 5 -1.24 9.73 1.83
CA LEU A 5 0.03 10.32 1.43
C LEU A 5 0.42 11.45 2.39
N GLU A 6 0.67 11.08 3.62
CA GLU A 6 0.95 11.96 4.74
C GLU A 6 2.15 12.89 4.44
N LYS A 7 1.96 14.17 4.76
CA LYS A 7 2.97 15.22 4.61
C LYS A 7 3.09 16.01 5.90
N TRP A 8 4.31 16.35 6.26
CA TRP A 8 4.59 17.13 7.46
C TRP A 8 5.34 18.39 7.09
N ASP A 9 4.97 19.51 7.72
CA ASP A 9 5.69 20.78 7.55
C ASP A 9 7.15 20.65 8.01
N CYS A 10 8.08 21.10 7.17
CA CYS A 10 9.51 21.00 7.45
C CYS A 10 9.93 21.75 8.71
N ASN A 11 9.34 22.94 8.98
CA ASN A 11 9.67 23.69 10.19
C ASN A 11 9.20 22.96 11.44
N LEU A 12 8.01 22.33 11.38
CA LEU A 12 7.50 21.54 12.49
C LEU A 12 8.43 20.36 12.79
N VAL A 13 8.84 19.60 11.79
CA VAL A 13 9.75 18.45 11.96
C VAL A 13 11.11 18.94 12.49
N GLN A 14 11.64 20.03 11.94
CA GLN A 14 12.91 20.60 12.38
C GLN A 14 12.89 21.09 13.82
N GLN A 15 11.78 21.71 14.25
CA GLN A 15 11.65 22.20 15.62
C GLN A 15 11.50 21.07 16.64
N LEU A 16 10.69 20.07 16.33
CA LEU A 16 10.39 18.98 17.25
C LEU A 16 11.46 17.88 17.25
N LEU A 17 12.05 17.59 16.09
CA LEU A 17 12.96 16.47 15.87
C LEU A 17 14.16 16.89 14.99
N PRO A 18 15.00 17.85 15.41
CA PRO A 18 16.05 18.42 14.57
C PRO A 18 17.03 17.36 14.03
N ALA A 19 17.45 16.41 14.84
CA ALA A 19 18.36 15.36 14.40
C ALA A 19 17.74 14.42 13.35
N VAL A 20 16.43 14.16 13.46
CA VAL A 20 15.69 13.37 12.45
C VAL A 20 15.58 14.16 11.15
N TYR A 21 15.29 15.45 11.24
CA TYR A 21 15.22 16.31 10.06
C TYR A 21 16.54 16.33 9.28
N ASP A 22 17.67 16.46 9.99
CA ASP A 22 19.02 16.41 9.36
C ASP A 22 19.27 15.06 8.66
N ILE A 23 18.80 13.95 9.25
CA ILE A 23 18.89 12.63 8.62
C ILE A 23 18.02 12.58 7.35
N ILE A 24 16.82 13.12 7.39
CA ILE A 24 15.91 13.18 6.22
C ILE A 24 16.58 13.96 5.07
N LEU A 25 17.23 15.09 5.37
CA LEU A 25 17.93 15.87 4.33
C LEU A 25 19.11 15.12 3.71
N ARG A 26 19.84 14.34 4.51
CA ARG A 26 20.92 13.47 3.97
C ARG A 26 20.37 12.36 3.10
N ILE A 27 19.23 11.77 3.47
CA ILE A 27 18.56 10.76 2.66
C ILE A 27 18.06 11.38 1.34
N GLU A 28 17.52 12.60 1.38
CA GLU A 28 17.13 13.34 0.16
C GLU A 28 18.32 13.56 -0.77
N GLU A 29 19.46 14.00 -0.24
CA GLU A 29 20.69 14.21 -1.03
C GLU A 29 21.18 12.91 -1.67
N GLN A 30 21.20 11.82 -0.91
CA GLN A 30 21.55 10.50 -1.41
C GLN A 30 20.59 10.05 -2.50
N PHE A 31 19.29 10.20 -2.29
CA PHE A 31 18.25 9.88 -3.26
C PHE A 31 18.46 10.65 -4.57
N MET A 32 18.64 11.96 -4.52
CA MET A 32 18.85 12.78 -5.71
C MET A 32 20.13 12.41 -6.46
N THR A 33 21.19 12.07 -5.72
CA THR A 33 22.45 11.57 -6.31
C THR A 33 22.23 10.25 -7.03
N GLU A 34 21.47 9.31 -6.44
CA GLU A 34 21.13 8.04 -7.06
C GLU A 34 20.28 8.24 -8.32
N MET A 35 19.30 9.15 -8.30
CA MET A 35 18.48 9.46 -9.48
C MET A 35 19.34 9.98 -10.64
N TYR A 36 20.29 10.86 -10.34
CA TYR A 36 21.24 11.35 -11.33
C TYR A 36 22.11 10.23 -11.92
N GLN A 37 22.66 9.35 -11.06
CA GLN A 37 23.49 8.21 -11.49
C GLN A 37 22.70 7.20 -12.35
N LYS A 38 21.43 7.03 -12.07
CA LYS A 38 20.53 6.17 -12.86
C LYS A 38 20.07 6.81 -14.17
N GLY A 39 20.43 8.07 -14.44
CA GLY A 39 20.02 8.79 -15.64
C GLY A 39 18.52 9.13 -15.66
N VAL A 40 17.88 9.21 -14.49
CA VAL A 40 16.47 9.62 -14.39
C VAL A 40 16.34 11.08 -14.82
N ASP A 41 15.29 11.35 -15.63
CA ASP A 41 15.00 12.72 -16.05
C ASP A 41 14.81 13.67 -14.86
N LYS A 42 15.35 14.89 -14.98
CA LYS A 42 15.33 15.88 -13.90
C LYS A 42 13.91 16.24 -13.46
N ALA A 43 12.96 16.33 -14.38
CA ALA A 43 11.57 16.62 -14.04
C ALA A 43 10.93 15.46 -13.28
N GLN A 44 11.22 14.21 -13.66
CA GLN A 44 10.79 13.03 -12.95
C GLN A 44 11.41 12.96 -11.55
N ALA A 45 12.72 13.11 -11.42
CA ALA A 45 13.41 13.11 -10.13
C ALA A 45 12.85 14.19 -9.18
N ASN A 46 12.54 15.39 -9.70
CA ASN A 46 11.92 16.45 -8.91
C ASN A 46 10.51 16.08 -8.40
N ARG A 47 9.70 15.36 -9.16
CA ARG A 47 8.39 14.88 -8.68
C ARG A 47 8.50 13.83 -7.57
N MET A 48 9.63 13.14 -7.52
CA MET A 48 9.90 12.06 -6.56
C MET A 48 10.58 12.56 -5.27
N LYS A 49 10.99 13.82 -5.18
CA LYS A 49 11.67 14.38 -4.00
C LYS A 49 10.98 14.03 -2.70
N LEU A 50 11.77 13.65 -1.70
CA LEU A 50 11.29 13.31 -0.36
C LEU A 50 10.89 14.55 0.43
N VAL A 51 11.62 15.66 0.17
CA VAL A 51 11.33 16.98 0.74
C VAL A 51 11.04 17.94 -0.42
N GLN A 52 9.82 18.49 -0.43
CA GLN A 52 9.38 19.37 -1.51
C GLN A 52 8.33 20.37 -1.02
N ASP A 53 8.39 21.60 -1.52
CA ASP A 53 7.41 22.67 -1.22
C ASP A 53 7.22 22.90 0.29
N GLY A 54 8.32 22.84 1.06
CA GLY A 54 8.31 23.02 2.51
C GLY A 54 7.71 21.83 3.30
N MET A 55 7.48 20.69 2.65
CA MET A 55 6.87 19.52 3.23
C MET A 55 7.78 18.29 3.13
N VAL A 56 7.80 17.48 4.17
CA VAL A 56 8.37 16.13 4.22
C VAL A 56 7.29 15.15 3.75
N HIS A 57 7.56 14.40 2.69
CA HIS A 57 6.63 13.41 2.12
C HIS A 57 6.88 12.02 2.69
N MET A 58 6.15 11.63 3.73
CA MET A 58 6.38 10.39 4.46
C MET A 58 6.27 9.14 3.59
N ALA A 59 5.27 9.07 2.72
CA ALA A 59 5.11 7.95 1.80
C ALA A 59 6.29 7.78 0.84
N ARG A 60 6.87 8.88 0.36
CA ARG A 60 8.06 8.84 -0.54
C ARG A 60 9.30 8.33 0.19
N ILE A 61 9.50 8.77 1.45
CA ILE A 61 10.58 8.24 2.30
C ILE A 61 10.39 6.74 2.52
N ALA A 62 9.17 6.31 2.84
CA ALA A 62 8.85 4.91 3.07
C ALA A 62 9.12 4.05 1.82
N VAL A 63 8.72 4.51 0.63
CA VAL A 63 8.99 3.80 -0.64
C VAL A 63 10.48 3.71 -0.91
N TYR A 64 11.24 4.80 -0.73
CA TYR A 64 12.68 4.81 -0.97
C TYR A 64 13.44 3.90 -0.01
N ALA A 65 13.11 3.96 1.30
CA ALA A 65 13.80 3.22 2.34
C ALA A 65 13.40 1.74 2.43
N SER A 66 12.34 1.32 1.74
CA SER A 66 11.83 -0.06 1.80
C SER A 66 12.41 -0.93 0.68
N ALA A 67 12.70 -2.20 1.00
CA ALA A 67 13.09 -3.18 0.00
C ALA A 67 11.94 -3.51 -0.96
N HIS A 68 10.70 -3.47 -0.47
CA HIS A 68 9.51 -3.79 -1.25
C HIS A 68 8.37 -2.81 -0.97
N THR A 69 7.60 -2.51 -2.01
CA THR A 69 6.36 -1.73 -1.97
C THR A 69 5.24 -2.64 -2.46
N ASN A 70 4.20 -2.85 -1.66
CA ASN A 70 3.12 -3.73 -2.05
C ASN A 70 1.76 -3.06 -2.07
N GLY A 71 0.95 -3.46 -3.06
CA GLY A 71 -0.48 -3.28 -3.01
C GLY A 71 -1.14 -4.38 -2.18
N VAL A 72 -2.30 -4.12 -1.63
CA VAL A 72 -3.06 -5.04 -0.75
C VAL A 72 -4.17 -5.80 -1.48
N ALA A 73 -4.29 -5.61 -2.78
CA ALA A 73 -5.12 -6.35 -3.73
C ALA A 73 -4.56 -6.13 -5.14
N ALA A 74 -4.87 -7.01 -6.10
CA ALA A 74 -4.37 -6.89 -7.47
C ALA A 74 -4.69 -5.52 -8.08
N ILE A 75 -5.96 -5.09 -8.02
CA ILE A 75 -6.39 -3.78 -8.53
C ILE A 75 -5.67 -2.61 -7.84
N HIS A 76 -5.46 -2.69 -6.53
CA HIS A 76 -4.73 -1.67 -5.79
C HIS A 76 -3.26 -1.60 -6.24
N THR A 77 -2.64 -2.74 -6.47
CA THR A 77 -1.25 -2.82 -6.94
C THR A 77 -1.09 -2.15 -8.31
N GLU A 78 -2.01 -2.39 -9.24
CA GLU A 78 -1.97 -1.75 -10.56
C GLU A 78 -2.21 -0.23 -10.46
N ILE A 79 -3.13 0.22 -9.60
CA ILE A 79 -3.33 1.66 -9.34
C ILE A 79 -2.04 2.31 -8.80
N LEU A 80 -1.30 1.64 -7.90
CA LEU A 80 -0.03 2.15 -7.41
C LEU A 80 0.99 2.31 -8.54
N LYS A 81 1.12 1.31 -9.42
CA LYS A 81 2.07 1.30 -10.54
C LYS A 81 1.71 2.31 -11.63
N ASP A 82 0.43 2.44 -11.97
CA ASP A 82 0.00 3.22 -13.12
C ASP A 82 -0.24 4.70 -12.81
N SER A 83 -0.51 5.03 -11.54
CA SER A 83 -0.84 6.41 -11.15
C SER A 83 -0.08 6.90 -9.93
N VAL A 84 -0.38 6.38 -8.73
CA VAL A 84 0.03 6.98 -7.44
C VAL A 84 1.55 6.99 -7.28
N LEU A 85 2.23 5.91 -7.64
CA LEU A 85 3.68 5.72 -7.52
C LEU A 85 4.32 5.40 -8.88
N LYS A 86 3.73 5.88 -9.97
CA LYS A 86 4.19 5.61 -11.33
C LYS A 86 5.66 5.93 -11.56
N ASP A 87 6.12 7.12 -11.15
CA ASP A 87 7.52 7.51 -11.30
C ASP A 87 8.45 6.56 -10.52
N TRP A 88 8.03 6.11 -9.33
CA TRP A 88 8.76 5.14 -8.51
C TRP A 88 8.80 3.76 -9.15
N TYR A 89 7.68 3.31 -9.72
CA TYR A 89 7.62 2.03 -10.42
C TYR A 89 8.52 2.00 -11.66
N GLN A 90 8.62 3.11 -12.38
CA GLN A 90 9.52 3.22 -13.53
C GLN A 90 10.99 3.09 -13.16
N VAL A 91 11.39 3.54 -11.97
CA VAL A 91 12.78 3.49 -11.49
C VAL A 91 13.11 2.19 -10.78
N TYR A 92 12.15 1.60 -10.05
CA TYR A 92 12.33 0.42 -9.21
C TYR A 92 11.22 -0.62 -9.43
N PRO A 93 11.00 -1.11 -10.65
CA PRO A 93 9.89 -2.02 -10.95
C PRO A 93 9.94 -3.31 -10.11
N GLU A 94 11.13 -3.82 -9.81
CA GLU A 94 11.36 -5.04 -9.06
C GLU A 94 10.94 -4.96 -7.58
N ARG A 95 10.79 -3.74 -7.04
CA ARG A 95 10.34 -3.55 -5.65
C ARG A 95 8.83 -3.66 -5.48
N PHE A 96 8.06 -3.54 -6.59
CA PHE A 96 6.60 -3.53 -6.53
C PHE A 96 6.03 -4.94 -6.61
N GLN A 97 5.20 -5.30 -5.64
CA GLN A 97 4.56 -6.61 -5.55
C GLN A 97 3.12 -6.50 -5.05
N ASN A 98 2.36 -7.56 -5.26
CA ASN A 98 1.02 -7.68 -4.70
C ASN A 98 1.03 -8.65 -3.52
N LYS A 99 0.40 -8.25 -2.41
CA LYS A 99 0.09 -9.11 -1.27
C LYS A 99 -1.38 -8.88 -0.92
N THR A 100 -2.25 -9.65 -1.54
CA THR A 100 -3.70 -9.55 -1.28
C THR A 100 -3.98 -9.80 0.19
N ASN A 101 -4.71 -8.90 0.82
CA ASN A 101 -5.14 -9.05 2.20
C ASN A 101 -5.96 -10.32 2.38
N GLY A 102 -5.79 -10.96 3.51
CA GLY A 102 -6.70 -12.01 3.96
C GLY A 102 -8.05 -11.46 4.39
N ILE A 103 -9.04 -12.34 4.46
CA ILE A 103 -10.36 -12.04 4.98
C ILE A 103 -10.68 -12.96 6.17
N THR A 104 -11.55 -12.48 7.06
CA THR A 104 -11.97 -13.23 8.25
C THR A 104 -13.40 -13.75 8.04
N GLN A 105 -13.55 -14.71 7.12
CA GLN A 105 -14.86 -15.14 6.63
C GLN A 105 -15.75 -15.72 7.73
N ARG A 106 -15.20 -16.49 8.67
CA ARG A 106 -16.00 -17.03 9.81
C ARG A 106 -16.60 -15.92 10.66
N ARG A 107 -15.83 -14.86 10.93
CA ARG A 107 -16.34 -13.71 11.68
C ARG A 107 -17.46 -13.02 10.92
N TRP A 108 -17.26 -12.72 9.64
CA TRP A 108 -18.19 -11.93 8.86
C TRP A 108 -19.43 -12.72 8.44
N LEU A 109 -19.28 -13.98 8.02
CA LEU A 109 -20.38 -14.79 7.51
C LEU A 109 -21.12 -15.56 8.61
N ALA A 110 -20.42 -16.03 9.64
CA ALA A 110 -21.04 -16.87 10.67
C ALA A 110 -21.41 -16.08 11.93
N LEU A 111 -20.49 -15.26 12.46
CA LEU A 111 -20.68 -14.59 13.75
C LEU A 111 -21.46 -13.28 13.63
N CYS A 112 -21.08 -12.43 12.69
CA CYS A 112 -21.65 -11.06 12.59
C CYS A 112 -22.96 -11.01 11.81
N ASN A 113 -23.31 -12.07 11.07
CA ASN A 113 -24.54 -12.13 10.27
C ASN A 113 -25.23 -13.49 10.41
N PRO A 114 -25.99 -13.71 11.50
CA PRO A 114 -26.67 -14.97 11.76
C PRO A 114 -27.69 -15.37 10.67
N GLU A 115 -28.37 -14.39 10.07
CA GLU A 115 -29.35 -14.64 9.00
C GLU A 115 -28.64 -15.19 7.75
N LEU A 116 -27.54 -14.56 7.33
CA LEU A 116 -26.72 -15.06 6.22
C LEU A 116 -26.13 -16.42 6.56
N SER A 117 -25.65 -16.64 7.79
CA SER A 117 -25.15 -17.94 8.24
C SER A 117 -26.20 -19.04 8.11
N GLY A 118 -27.45 -18.75 8.49
CA GLY A 118 -28.58 -19.66 8.34
C GLY A 118 -28.85 -19.99 6.88
N LEU A 119 -28.93 -19.00 6.02
CA LEU A 119 -29.13 -19.20 4.58
C LEU A 119 -28.00 -20.04 3.95
N LEU A 120 -26.74 -19.75 4.28
CA LEU A 120 -25.60 -20.53 3.76
C LEU A 120 -25.68 -21.99 4.19
N THR A 121 -26.03 -22.26 5.45
CA THR A 121 -26.21 -23.61 5.99
C THR A 121 -27.36 -24.35 5.30
N GLU A 122 -28.46 -23.67 5.01
CA GLU A 122 -29.59 -24.23 4.26
C GLU A 122 -29.19 -24.58 2.82
N LEU A 123 -28.56 -23.68 2.11
CA LEU A 123 -28.16 -23.87 0.71
C LEU A 123 -27.09 -24.95 0.54
N LEU A 124 -26.18 -25.10 1.50
CA LEU A 124 -25.11 -26.09 1.50
C LEU A 124 -25.52 -27.43 2.14
N GLY A 125 -26.63 -27.45 2.87
CA GLY A 125 -27.17 -28.66 3.54
C GLY A 125 -26.43 -29.07 4.81
N SER A 126 -25.38 -28.31 5.22
CA SER A 126 -24.57 -28.54 6.42
C SER A 126 -23.95 -27.24 6.89
N ASP A 127 -23.60 -27.14 8.16
CA ASP A 127 -22.82 -26.03 8.72
C ASP A 127 -21.30 -26.27 8.72
N ASP A 128 -20.84 -27.38 8.11
CA ASP A 128 -19.43 -27.74 7.96
C ASP A 128 -18.61 -26.69 7.16
N TRP A 129 -19.28 -25.88 6.34
CA TRP A 129 -18.66 -24.77 5.63
C TRP A 129 -17.94 -23.79 6.57
N LYS A 130 -18.30 -23.74 7.85
CA LYS A 130 -17.61 -22.92 8.87
C LYS A 130 -16.20 -23.45 9.17
N ILE A 131 -15.98 -24.74 8.97
CA ILE A 131 -14.69 -25.43 9.15
C ILE A 131 -13.99 -25.62 7.80
N HIS A 132 -14.73 -26.13 6.81
CA HIS A 132 -14.28 -26.40 5.46
C HIS A 132 -14.72 -25.28 4.51
N LEU A 133 -13.98 -24.15 4.52
CA LEU A 133 -14.35 -22.93 3.77
C LEU A 133 -14.43 -23.12 2.25
N ASP A 134 -13.78 -24.15 1.71
CA ASP A 134 -13.88 -24.51 0.30
C ASP A 134 -15.27 -24.95 -0.12
N ASP A 135 -16.12 -25.39 0.80
CA ASP A 135 -17.52 -25.73 0.54
C ASP A 135 -18.33 -24.53 0.05
N LEU A 136 -17.91 -23.31 0.41
CA LEU A 136 -18.52 -22.07 -0.10
C LEU A 136 -18.46 -21.95 -1.62
N LYS A 137 -17.53 -22.64 -2.31
CA LYS A 137 -17.45 -22.67 -3.78
C LYS A 137 -18.71 -23.27 -4.42
N GLN A 138 -19.42 -24.15 -3.69
CA GLN A 138 -20.69 -24.72 -4.17
C GLN A 138 -21.78 -23.68 -4.39
N LEU A 139 -21.63 -22.48 -3.80
CA LEU A 139 -22.58 -21.37 -3.99
C LEU A 139 -22.51 -20.78 -5.41
N GLU A 140 -21.45 -21.03 -6.19
CA GLU A 140 -21.35 -20.58 -7.58
C GLU A 140 -22.53 -21.02 -8.45
N ARG A 141 -23.19 -22.12 -8.09
CA ARG A 141 -24.41 -22.62 -8.76
C ARG A 141 -25.64 -21.70 -8.62
N TYR A 142 -25.57 -20.71 -7.71
CA TYR A 142 -26.65 -19.75 -7.47
C TYR A 142 -26.29 -18.34 -7.98
N ALA A 143 -25.11 -18.12 -8.60
CA ALA A 143 -24.62 -16.84 -9.11
C ALA A 143 -25.22 -16.46 -10.47
#